data_844ec103502955f2e94841b4dae55664
#
_entry.id   844ec103502955f2e94841b4dae55664
#
_cell.length_a   1.000
_cell.length_b   1.000
_cell.length_c   1.000
_cell.angle_alpha   90.00
_cell.angle_beta   90.00
_cell.angle_gamma   90.00
#
_symmetry.space_group_name_H-M   'P 1'
#
loop_
_entity.id
_entity.type
_entity.pdbx_description
1 polymer ?
#
loop_
_entity_poly.entity_id
_entity_poly.type
_entity_poly.pdbx_seq_one_letter_code
_entity_poly.pdbx_strand_id
1 'polypeptide(L)'
;VEKYEPSGDGESPLATIPSWVHVQLGKNLSGYRETNTMPQWAGSCWYYLRFMDPTNSDAIVDPAVVKYWGEIDSYIGGAEHAVLHLLYARFWHKFLFDIGVVPTDEPFFRLRNVGLIL
;
A
#
# COMPACT_ATOMS: atom_id res chain seq x y z
N VAL A 1 15.86 3.48 -6.38
CA VAL A 1 16.06 3.36 -7.84
C VAL A 1 16.08 4.75 -8.44
N GLU A 2 17.21 5.16 -9.02
CA GLU A 2 17.34 6.50 -9.59
C GLU A 2 16.81 6.57 -11.03
N LYS A 3 16.98 5.49 -11.79
CA LYS A 3 16.53 5.40 -13.17
C LYS A 3 16.20 3.94 -13.53
N TYR A 4 15.17 3.74 -14.34
CA TYR A 4 14.87 2.47 -14.98
C TYR A 4 14.32 2.70 -16.39
N GLU A 5 14.52 1.74 -17.28
CA GLU A 5 14.08 1.81 -18.68
C GLU A 5 13.40 0.50 -19.08
N PRO A 6 12.36 0.54 -19.92
CA PRO A 6 11.75 -0.68 -20.46
C PRO A 6 12.78 -1.51 -21.23
N SER A 7 12.78 -2.83 -21.02
CA SER A 7 13.67 -3.75 -21.72
C SER A 7 13.23 -4.06 -23.17
N GLY A 8 11.94 -3.86 -23.44
CA GLY A 8 11.33 -4.18 -24.74
C GLY A 8 10.94 -5.65 -24.94
N ASP A 9 11.24 -6.52 -23.98
CA ASP A 9 10.94 -7.96 -24.00
C ASP A 9 9.74 -8.37 -23.14
N GLY A 10 9.07 -7.38 -22.54
CA GLY A 10 7.91 -7.61 -21.65
C GLY A 10 8.25 -7.83 -20.18
N GLU A 11 9.53 -7.87 -19.83
CA GLU A 11 9.98 -7.94 -18.46
C GLU A 11 9.81 -6.59 -17.73
N SER A 12 9.66 -6.66 -16.42
CA SER A 12 9.59 -5.44 -15.62
C SER A 12 10.88 -4.63 -15.74
N PRO A 13 10.80 -3.30 -15.90
CA PRO A 13 11.99 -2.44 -15.89
C PRO A 13 12.86 -2.59 -14.64
N LEU A 14 12.29 -2.98 -13.49
CA LEU A 14 13.05 -3.26 -12.28
C LEU A 14 13.93 -4.50 -12.39
N ALA A 15 13.59 -5.46 -13.26
CA ALA A 15 14.38 -6.67 -13.49
C ALA A 15 15.74 -6.35 -14.12
N THR A 16 15.86 -5.22 -14.81
CA THR A 16 17.12 -4.77 -15.42
C THR A 16 18.10 -4.12 -14.44
N ILE A 17 17.73 -3.98 -13.17
CA ILE A 17 18.53 -3.29 -12.16
C ILE A 17 19.07 -4.30 -11.13
N PRO A 18 20.31 -4.81 -11.28
CA PRO A 18 20.86 -5.82 -10.37
C PRO A 18 20.89 -5.39 -8.90
N SER A 19 21.15 -4.11 -8.62
CA SER A 19 21.17 -3.56 -7.27
C SER A 19 19.79 -3.51 -6.61
N TRP A 20 18.71 -3.54 -7.40
CA TRP A 20 17.34 -3.72 -6.91
C TRP A 20 17.02 -5.19 -6.70
N VAL A 21 17.32 -6.03 -7.71
CA VAL A 21 16.94 -7.44 -7.75
C VAL A 21 17.60 -8.22 -6.63
N HIS A 22 18.91 -8.07 -6.45
CA HIS A 22 19.66 -8.81 -5.45
C HIS A 22 19.58 -8.14 -4.08
N VAL A 23 19.24 -8.91 -3.06
CA VAL A 23 19.17 -8.44 -1.67
C VAL A 23 19.91 -9.37 -0.73
N GLN A 24 20.72 -8.80 0.15
CA GLN A 24 21.36 -9.52 1.24
C GLN A 24 20.47 -9.43 2.48
N LEU A 25 19.95 -10.57 2.94
CA LEU A 25 19.05 -10.69 4.08
C LEU A 25 19.78 -11.01 5.40
N GLY A 26 21.05 -11.42 5.31
CA GLY A 26 21.88 -11.74 6.45
C GLY A 26 23.29 -12.14 6.01
N LYS A 27 24.18 -12.51 6.95
CA LYS A 27 25.58 -12.85 6.62
C LYS A 27 25.73 -13.90 5.54
N ASN A 28 24.85 -14.92 5.53
CA ASN A 28 24.90 -16.05 4.59
C ASN A 28 23.55 -16.27 3.88
N LEU A 29 22.68 -15.28 3.87
CA LEU A 29 21.34 -15.38 3.27
C LEU A 29 21.15 -14.26 2.26
N SER A 30 21.02 -14.61 1.01
CA SER A 30 20.67 -13.69 -0.08
C SER A 30 19.34 -14.10 -0.71
N GLY A 31 18.72 -13.17 -1.41
CA GLY A 31 17.47 -13.41 -2.10
C GLY A 31 17.31 -12.48 -3.31
N TYR A 32 16.19 -12.62 -3.96
CA TYR A 32 15.79 -11.78 -5.09
C TYR A 32 14.50 -11.06 -4.74
N ARG A 33 14.46 -9.76 -4.97
CA ARG A 33 13.21 -9.00 -4.87
C ARG A 33 12.30 -9.29 -6.05
N GLU A 34 11.00 -9.29 -5.79
CA GLU A 34 10.01 -9.26 -6.84
C GLU A 34 10.17 -8.00 -7.68
N THR A 35 10.12 -8.15 -8.99
CA THR A 35 10.31 -7.04 -9.93
C THR A 35 9.01 -6.53 -10.54
N ASN A 36 7.93 -7.29 -10.45
CA ASN A 36 6.60 -6.81 -10.82
C ASN A 36 6.12 -5.75 -9.83
N THR A 37 5.53 -4.70 -10.36
CA THR A 37 4.92 -3.65 -9.55
C THR A 37 3.45 -3.96 -9.33
N MET A 38 2.91 -3.58 -8.17
CA MET A 38 1.48 -3.66 -7.92
C MET A 38 0.74 -2.70 -8.85
N PRO A 39 -0.27 -3.15 -9.62
CA PRO A 39 -0.96 -2.29 -10.60
C PRO A 39 -1.96 -1.34 -9.95
N GLN A 40 -2.31 -0.31 -10.70
CA GLN A 40 -3.42 0.65 -10.51
C GLN A 40 -3.65 1.16 -9.07
N TRP A 41 -4.37 0.39 -8.24
CA TRP A 41 -4.88 0.79 -6.93
C TRP A 41 -3.82 0.79 -5.81
N ALA A 42 -2.60 0.37 -6.11
CA ALA A 42 -1.53 0.30 -5.12
C ALA A 42 -1.13 1.66 -4.52
N GLY A 43 -1.24 2.74 -5.31
CA GLY A 43 -0.98 4.09 -4.82
C GLY A 43 -2.07 4.61 -3.89
N SER A 44 -3.33 4.33 -4.22
CA SER A 44 -4.50 4.82 -3.47
C SER A 44 -4.92 3.91 -2.31
N CYS A 45 -4.35 2.72 -2.17
CA CYS A 45 -4.79 1.74 -1.17
C CYS A 45 -4.45 2.13 0.29
N TRP A 46 -3.61 3.12 0.51
CA TRP A 46 -3.17 3.56 1.84
C TRP A 46 -3.30 5.08 2.06
N TYR A 47 -3.89 5.83 1.14
CA TYR A 47 -3.96 7.30 1.19
C TYR A 47 -4.61 7.83 2.47
N TYR A 48 -5.58 7.12 3.03
CA TYR A 48 -6.28 7.49 4.26
C TYR A 48 -5.32 7.57 5.47
N LEU A 49 -4.27 6.76 5.51
CA LEU A 49 -3.23 6.87 6.52
C LEU A 49 -2.40 8.14 6.33
N ARG A 50 -2.04 8.45 5.08
CA ARG A 50 -1.32 9.69 4.75
C ARG A 50 -2.14 10.95 5.07
N PHE A 51 -3.47 10.90 4.99
CA PHE A 51 -4.34 12.02 5.37
C PHE A 51 -4.29 12.33 6.86
N MET A 52 -4.00 11.34 7.70
CA MET A 52 -3.83 11.56 9.13
C MET A 52 -2.53 12.32 9.44
N ASP A 53 -1.50 12.15 8.63
CA ASP A 53 -0.15 12.70 8.85
C ASP A 53 0.51 13.12 7.52
N PRO A 54 0.01 14.19 6.88
CA PRO A 54 0.35 14.52 5.49
C PRO A 54 1.77 15.05 5.30
N THR A 55 2.41 15.54 6.36
CA THR A 55 3.74 16.17 6.29
C THR A 55 4.87 15.24 6.74
N ASN A 56 4.58 14.03 7.14
CA ASN A 56 5.57 13.07 7.60
C ASN A 56 6.41 12.55 6.42
N SER A 57 7.70 12.86 6.42
CA SER A 57 8.66 12.40 5.41
C SER A 57 9.35 11.07 5.76
N ASP A 58 9.26 10.63 7.01
CA ASP A 58 10.06 9.54 7.55
C ASP A 58 9.29 8.22 7.59
N ALA A 59 7.96 8.29 7.73
CA ALA A 59 7.09 7.13 7.83
C ALA A 59 5.77 7.31 7.05
N ILE A 60 5.05 6.22 6.83
CA ILE A 60 3.69 6.24 6.27
C ILE A 60 2.77 7.11 7.12
N VAL A 61 2.86 6.95 8.44
CA VAL A 61 2.13 7.70 9.46
C VAL A 61 2.89 7.57 10.78
N ASP A 62 2.86 8.61 11.62
CA ASP A 62 3.40 8.53 12.98
C ASP A 62 2.55 7.59 13.84
N PRO A 63 3.16 6.67 14.62
CA PRO A 63 2.43 5.74 15.49
C PRO A 63 1.49 6.41 16.49
N ALA A 64 1.83 7.58 17.02
CA ALA A 64 0.98 8.32 17.95
C ALA A 64 -0.22 8.94 17.23
N VAL A 65 -0.03 9.40 16.00
CA VAL A 65 -1.09 9.97 15.16
C VAL A 65 -2.09 8.90 14.75
N VAL A 66 -1.63 7.75 14.24
CA VAL A 66 -2.54 6.65 13.86
C VAL A 66 -3.27 6.06 15.06
N LYS A 67 -2.60 5.99 16.22
CA LYS A 67 -3.25 5.56 17.47
C LYS A 67 -4.31 6.54 17.95
N TYR A 68 -4.10 7.85 17.79
CA TYR A 68 -5.05 8.88 18.15
C TYR A 68 -6.31 8.86 17.30
N TRP A 69 -6.15 8.80 15.98
CA TRP A 69 -7.27 8.76 15.04
C TRP A 69 -7.98 7.41 15.03
N GLY A 70 -7.23 6.34 15.24
CA GLY A 70 -7.77 4.97 15.29
C GLY A 70 -8.30 4.49 13.94
N GLU A 71 -9.30 3.63 14.01
CA GLU A 71 -10.03 3.11 12.87
C GLU A 71 -10.91 4.19 12.24
N ILE A 72 -11.04 4.18 10.94
CA ILE A 72 -11.92 5.12 10.23
C ILE A 72 -13.38 4.74 10.46
N ASP A 73 -14.15 5.63 11.09
CA ASP A 73 -15.54 5.38 11.51
C ASP A 73 -16.47 5.08 10.34
N SER A 74 -16.31 5.77 9.21
CA SER A 74 -17.18 5.62 8.05
C SER A 74 -16.44 5.91 6.76
N TYR A 75 -16.53 4.98 5.83
CA TYR A 75 -15.99 5.08 4.48
C TYR A 75 -17.13 5.07 3.46
N ILE A 76 -17.26 6.16 2.70
CA ILE A 76 -18.38 6.38 1.79
C ILE A 76 -17.86 6.41 0.35
N GLY A 77 -18.40 5.56 -0.52
CA GLY A 77 -17.95 5.48 -1.92
C GLY A 77 -18.83 4.60 -2.78
N GLY A 78 -18.48 4.51 -4.07
CA GLY A 78 -19.21 3.70 -5.04
C GLY A 78 -19.04 2.19 -4.79
N ALA A 79 -20.08 1.43 -5.07
CA ALA A 79 -20.10 -0.04 -4.89
C ALA A 79 -19.09 -0.76 -5.80
N GLU A 80 -18.70 -0.17 -6.94
CA GLU A 80 -17.70 -0.71 -7.86
C GLU A 80 -16.33 -0.90 -7.21
N HIS A 81 -16.00 -0.11 -6.19
CA HIS A 81 -14.75 -0.21 -5.46
C HIS A 81 -14.66 -1.40 -4.52
N ALA A 82 -15.76 -2.12 -4.28
CA ALA A 82 -15.76 -3.31 -3.44
C ALA A 82 -14.78 -4.40 -3.93
N VAL A 83 -14.64 -4.53 -5.25
CA VAL A 83 -13.71 -5.48 -5.90
C VAL A 83 -12.47 -4.82 -6.49
N LEU A 84 -12.28 -3.53 -6.29
CA LEU A 84 -11.17 -2.73 -6.81
C LEU A 84 -10.35 -2.14 -5.64
N HIS A 85 -10.51 -0.85 -5.39
CA HIS A 85 -9.79 -0.12 -4.35
C HIS A 85 -9.92 -0.75 -2.95
N LEU A 86 -11.11 -1.20 -2.56
CA LEU A 86 -11.33 -1.71 -1.20
C LEU A 86 -10.64 -3.05 -0.93
N LEU A 87 -10.48 -3.93 -1.93
CA LEU A 87 -9.68 -5.14 -1.80
C LEU A 87 -8.21 -4.80 -1.54
N TYR A 88 -7.65 -3.86 -2.32
CA TYR A 88 -6.29 -3.38 -2.11
C TYR A 88 -6.11 -2.73 -0.74
N ALA A 89 -7.03 -1.83 -0.36
CA ALA A 89 -6.97 -1.13 0.90
C ALA A 89 -6.99 -2.11 2.09
N ARG A 90 -7.90 -3.08 2.07
CA ARG A 90 -8.00 -4.09 3.12
C ARG A 90 -6.78 -5.02 3.16
N PHE A 91 -6.32 -5.52 2.02
CA PHE A 91 -5.13 -6.36 1.96
C PHE A 91 -3.90 -5.63 2.50
N TRP A 92 -3.69 -4.39 2.04
CA TRP A 92 -2.55 -3.58 2.47
C TRP A 92 -2.62 -3.21 3.94
N HIS A 93 -3.81 -2.89 4.44
CA HIS A 93 -4.01 -2.58 5.86
C HIS A 93 -3.70 -3.78 6.77
N LYS A 94 -4.16 -4.98 6.39
CA LYS A 94 -3.84 -6.21 7.13
C LYS A 94 -2.34 -6.49 7.14
N PHE A 95 -1.66 -6.30 6.03
CA PHE A 95 -0.20 -6.40 6.00
C PHE A 95 0.47 -5.37 6.93
N LEU A 96 0.01 -4.12 6.93
CA LEU A 96 0.53 -3.09 7.83
C LEU A 96 0.24 -3.41 9.31
N PHE A 97 -0.89 -4.05 9.60
CA PHE A 97 -1.20 -4.56 10.93
C PHE A 97 -0.24 -5.69 11.35
N ASP A 98 0.01 -6.66 10.47
CA ASP A 98 0.91 -7.78 10.73
C ASP A 98 2.34 -7.32 11.06
N ILE A 99 2.80 -6.24 10.44
CA ILE A 99 4.13 -5.65 10.71
C ILE A 99 4.11 -4.54 11.78
N GLY A 100 2.97 -4.29 12.45
CA GLY A 100 2.83 -3.37 13.58
C GLY A 100 2.81 -1.88 13.23
N VAL A 101 2.49 -1.51 11.99
CA VAL A 101 2.39 -0.10 11.55
C VAL A 101 1.06 0.53 11.94
N VAL A 102 -0.03 -0.25 11.88
CA VAL A 102 -1.37 0.21 12.25
C VAL A 102 -1.91 -0.59 13.44
N PRO A 103 -2.81 0.00 14.28
CA PRO A 103 -3.27 -0.65 15.51
C PRO A 103 -4.44 -1.62 15.32
N THR A 104 -5.13 -1.59 14.18
CA THR A 104 -6.32 -2.39 13.88
C THR A 104 -6.09 -3.27 12.66
N ASP A 105 -6.75 -4.41 12.59
CA ASP A 105 -6.65 -5.35 11.46
C ASP A 105 -7.62 -5.05 10.31
N GLU A 106 -8.58 -4.16 10.53
CA GLU A 106 -9.49 -3.66 9.50
C GLU A 106 -9.35 -2.15 9.32
N PRO A 107 -9.40 -1.63 8.07
CA PRO A 107 -9.19 -0.21 7.80
C PRO A 107 -10.40 0.67 8.13
N PHE A 108 -11.62 0.13 8.03
CA PHE A 108 -12.86 0.90 8.11
C PHE A 108 -13.88 0.18 8.98
N PHE A 109 -14.44 0.90 9.97
CA PHE A 109 -15.48 0.37 10.83
C PHE A 109 -16.81 0.19 10.09
N ARG A 110 -17.15 1.13 9.19
CA ARG A 110 -18.39 1.09 8.42
C ARG A 110 -18.16 1.49 6.97
N LEU A 111 -18.63 0.67 6.05
CA LEU A 111 -18.70 0.99 4.63
C LEU A 111 -20.14 1.38 4.26
N ARG A 112 -20.30 2.50 3.54
CA ARG A 112 -21.57 2.94 2.98
C ARG A 112 -21.41 3.18 1.48
N ASN A 113 -22.05 2.34 0.70
CA ASN A 113 -22.11 2.53 -0.74
C ASN A 113 -23.20 3.56 -1.11
N VAL A 114 -22.88 4.41 -2.07
CA VAL A 114 -23.80 5.39 -2.67
C VAL A 114 -24.26 4.90 -4.04
N GLY A 115 -25.45 5.35 -4.46
CA GLY A 115 -25.95 5.09 -5.81
C GLY A 115 -25.30 5.98 -6.85
N LEU A 116 -25.55 5.66 -8.12
CA LEU A 116 -25.15 6.49 -9.25
C LEU A 116 -26.17 7.63 -9.43
N ILE A 117 -25.70 8.80 -9.75
CA ILE A 117 -26.53 9.92 -10.24
C ILE A 117 -26.64 9.75 -11.75
N LEU A 118 -27.89 9.66 -12.26
CA LEU A 118 -28.21 9.54 -13.69
C LEU A 118 -28.43 10.93 -14.30
#